data_850e8e77d155d65fc77cb6def6d3902f
#
_entry.id   850e8e77d155d65fc77cb6def6d3902f
#
_cell.length_a   1.000
_cell.length_b   1.000
_cell.length_c   1.000
_cell.angle_alpha   90.00
_cell.angle_beta   90.00
_cell.angle_gamma   90.00
#
_symmetry.space_group_name_H-M   'P 1'
#
loop_
_entity.id
_entity.type
_entity.pdbx_description
1 polymer ?
#
loop_
_entity_poly.entity_id
_entity_poly.type
_entity_poly.pdbx_seq_one_letter_code
_entity_poly.pdbx_strand_id
1 'polypeptide(L)'
;GTLTLANGALNMVAPESKTALLSEPANRVGIELTGAGTTELDNYTVNADIKGTLDGGNALQGTLSAKGKSRITGNVTDISKIEVTDNGMLTFGANSKIIVSGAAKAAGKTTEIDLANGNMGVEIGEKGKNVLKETDPTYIKFKGLNASTPQDAKSGKIVLLTNALTENTTFNLGTHDGLKDGDIIANGDIYYNITQGNGGIWNATFNKDGLIDKTGYKYMELNDMYVATQSIHDLLSADIDLRVAQLDDLYSNNIYSETVKMSLDTLKMNEDAVLSLNVRPKQGEYTAQGKFLFTNTDYDRDGVVRDYKVETKNTGLLGAMEYGLTDTSSVGFAFSGTKQDLDMKNGASADGDAFYFGLYRNDKFNNIDLTTGLGYMIDRVDAKNFTGKDKFDSTAFSGYVQGKYNYAIGENLTLSPKARLTVTRFQQDSINNGRMKQEEVKDTMADVELGVEIKKGIALETGRMNLLAGASFTTNVAGKDDDYYKVSFISRAGNEGDSTKVKGANLEKNSLKLNIGADVELTNGVFYNGGLSYEFDDEDRDSIGVTLGAGYKF
;
A
#
# COMPACT_ATOMS: atom_id res chain seq x y z
N GLY A 1 -13.13 26.70 40.70
CA GLY A 1 -13.40 26.94 39.28
C GLY A 1 -12.57 26.06 38.39
N THR A 2 -12.98 25.85 37.16
CA THR A 2 -12.26 25.08 36.15
C THR A 2 -11.70 26.03 35.11
N LEU A 3 -10.40 25.88 34.77
CA LEU A 3 -9.77 26.52 33.63
C LEU A 3 -9.60 25.47 32.53
N THR A 4 -10.21 25.69 31.38
CA THR A 4 -10.07 24.80 30.23
C THR A 4 -9.14 25.40 29.19
N LEU A 5 -8.08 24.66 28.81
CA LEU A 5 -7.18 24.97 27.70
C LEU A 5 -7.43 23.94 26.60
N ALA A 6 -7.88 24.39 25.43
CA ALA A 6 -8.30 23.48 24.36
C ALA A 6 -7.64 23.82 23.02
N ASN A 7 -7.31 22.78 22.25
CA ASN A 7 -6.85 22.84 20.85
C ASN A 7 -5.71 23.83 20.59
N GLY A 8 -4.65 23.78 21.41
CA GLY A 8 -3.54 24.71 21.27
C GLY A 8 -2.27 24.26 22.00
N ALA A 9 -1.35 25.19 22.14
CA ALA A 9 -0.11 24.99 22.90
C ALA A 9 0.26 26.25 23.70
N LEU A 10 0.66 26.08 24.95
CA LEU A 10 1.32 27.10 25.74
C LEU A 10 2.83 26.89 25.65
N ASN A 11 3.52 27.80 24.97
CA ASN A 11 4.96 27.79 24.84
C ASN A 11 5.53 28.92 25.70
N MET A 12 6.29 28.57 26.72
CA MET A 12 7.06 29.54 27.51
C MET A 12 8.46 29.63 26.92
N VAL A 13 8.73 30.74 26.21
CA VAL A 13 10.03 31.03 25.61
C VAL A 13 10.91 31.67 26.70
N ALA A 14 12.08 31.09 26.98
CA ALA A 14 13.07 31.76 27.82
C ALA A 14 13.55 33.05 27.14
N PRO A 15 13.68 34.18 27.87
CA PRO A 15 14.24 35.40 27.28
C PRO A 15 15.66 35.14 26.76
N GLU A 16 15.99 35.63 25.58
CA GLU A 16 17.24 35.38 24.84
C GLU A 16 18.55 35.71 25.59
N SER A 17 18.48 36.42 26.72
CA SER A 17 19.66 36.92 27.42
C SER A 17 20.15 36.09 28.59
N LYS A 18 19.64 34.89 28.85
CA LYS A 18 20.01 34.12 30.07
C LYS A 18 20.26 32.63 29.79
N THR A 19 21.36 32.34 29.13
CA THR A 19 21.91 30.97 28.97
C THR A 19 22.19 30.28 30.32
N ALA A 20 22.35 31.03 31.40
CA ALA A 20 22.57 30.53 32.75
C ALA A 20 21.29 30.06 33.46
N LEU A 21 20.11 30.46 33.02
CA LEU A 21 18.82 30.07 33.63
C LEU A 21 18.30 28.70 33.16
N LEU A 22 18.88 28.10 32.14
CA LEU A 22 18.53 26.76 31.68
C LEU A 22 19.02 25.63 32.59
N SER A 23 19.92 25.93 33.55
CA SER A 23 20.46 24.98 34.51
C SER A 23 19.74 24.92 35.86
N GLU A 24 18.84 25.88 36.15
CA GLU A 24 18.12 25.95 37.42
C GLU A 24 16.61 25.72 37.23
N PRO A 25 16.05 24.57 37.68
CA PRO A 25 14.62 24.27 37.59
C PRO A 25 13.70 25.28 38.31
N ALA A 26 14.27 26.05 39.27
CA ALA A 26 13.48 26.92 40.17
C ALA A 26 12.91 28.19 39.54
N ASN A 27 13.26 28.54 38.30
CA ASN A 27 12.89 29.81 37.67
C ASN A 27 12.11 29.67 36.37
N ARG A 28 11.57 28.49 36.04
CA ARG A 28 10.65 28.35 34.93
C ARG A 28 9.26 28.87 35.34
N VAL A 29 8.81 29.93 34.68
CA VAL A 29 7.42 30.40 34.85
C VAL A 29 6.51 29.37 34.21
N GLY A 30 5.63 28.79 35.00
CA GLY A 30 4.69 27.75 34.58
C GLY A 30 3.26 28.09 34.94
N ILE A 31 2.39 27.11 34.83
CA ILE A 31 1.02 27.20 35.34
C ILE A 31 1.03 26.92 36.84
N GLU A 32 0.55 27.85 37.65
CA GLU A 32 0.40 27.64 39.09
C GLU A 32 -1.10 27.38 39.38
N LEU A 33 -1.39 26.25 40.04
CA LEU A 33 -2.73 25.85 40.45
C LEU A 33 -2.88 26.18 41.93
N THR A 34 -3.62 27.24 42.24
CA THR A 34 -3.89 27.66 43.61
C THR A 34 -5.31 27.21 44.03
N GLY A 35 -5.38 26.56 45.19
CA GLY A 35 -6.65 26.05 45.72
C GLY A 35 -7.12 24.74 45.03
N ALA A 36 -8.30 24.30 45.40
CA ALA A 36 -8.93 23.04 44.93
C ALA A 36 -9.50 23.11 43.49
N GLY A 37 -8.94 23.96 42.64
CA GLY A 37 -9.42 24.11 41.26
C GLY A 37 -8.94 23.01 40.33
N THR A 38 -9.62 22.85 39.21
CA THR A 38 -9.25 21.92 38.12
C THR A 38 -8.77 22.72 36.91
N THR A 39 -7.63 22.31 36.36
CA THR A 39 -7.19 22.74 35.03
C THR A 39 -7.39 21.59 34.06
N GLU A 40 -8.20 21.83 33.04
CA GLU A 40 -8.50 20.86 31.99
C GLU A 40 -7.69 21.16 30.74
N LEU A 41 -7.00 20.14 30.21
CA LEU A 41 -6.30 20.14 28.93
C LEU A 41 -7.13 19.33 27.92
N ASP A 42 -7.54 19.96 26.82
CA ASP A 42 -8.29 19.30 25.75
C ASP A 42 -7.51 19.41 24.43
N ASN A 43 -6.87 18.34 24.00
CA ASN A 43 -5.96 18.35 22.84
C ASN A 43 -4.92 19.49 22.94
N TYR A 44 -4.33 19.66 24.11
CA TYR A 44 -3.50 20.81 24.42
C TYR A 44 -2.09 20.41 24.83
N THR A 45 -1.09 21.16 24.33
CA THR A 45 0.32 20.97 24.68
C THR A 45 0.79 22.07 25.64
N VAL A 46 1.38 21.67 26.77
CA VAL A 46 1.99 22.57 27.75
C VAL A 46 3.50 22.36 27.74
N ASN A 47 4.24 23.34 27.20
CA ASN A 47 5.71 23.36 27.18
C ASN A 47 6.24 24.20 28.35
N ALA A 48 5.72 23.98 29.55
CA ALA A 48 6.06 24.70 30.78
C ALA A 48 5.85 23.79 31.98
N ASP A 49 6.40 24.19 33.14
CA ASP A 49 6.17 23.51 34.41
C ASP A 49 4.74 23.82 34.92
N ILE A 50 4.12 22.83 35.55
CA ILE A 50 2.84 22.96 36.23
C ILE A 50 3.07 22.71 37.72
N LYS A 51 2.61 23.64 38.56
CA LYS A 51 2.84 23.57 39.99
C LYS A 51 1.54 23.75 40.75
N GLY A 52 1.27 22.84 41.67
CA GLY A 52 0.22 23.01 42.68
C GLY A 52 0.75 23.70 43.93
N THR A 53 -0.10 23.91 44.90
CA THR A 53 0.21 24.53 46.17
C THR A 53 -0.17 23.62 47.34
N LEU A 54 0.48 23.84 48.49
CA LEU A 54 0.12 23.24 49.77
C LEU A 54 -0.76 24.20 50.58
N ASP A 55 -1.98 23.78 50.88
CA ASP A 55 -2.88 24.56 51.72
C ASP A 55 -2.47 24.47 53.19
N GLY A 56 -1.96 25.56 53.73
CA GLY A 56 -1.52 25.66 55.13
C GLY A 56 -0.55 24.53 55.55
N GLY A 57 0.15 23.90 54.61
CA GLY A 57 1.03 22.73 54.83
C GLY A 57 0.30 21.40 54.97
N ASN A 58 -1.02 21.31 54.80
CA ASN A 58 -1.82 20.14 55.14
C ASN A 58 -2.39 19.37 53.95
N ALA A 59 -2.54 19.94 52.76
CA ALA A 59 -3.08 19.25 51.61
C ALA A 59 -2.44 19.72 50.31
N LEU A 60 -2.12 18.79 49.38
CA LEU A 60 -1.81 19.14 48.00
C LEU A 60 -3.09 19.69 47.34
N GLN A 61 -2.95 20.74 46.55
CA GLN A 61 -4.02 21.42 45.89
C GLN A 61 -3.91 21.26 44.37
N GLY A 62 -5.04 21.44 43.70
CA GLY A 62 -5.13 21.42 42.25
C GLY A 62 -5.31 20.03 41.65
N THR A 63 -6.22 19.96 40.69
CA THR A 63 -6.43 18.80 39.82
C THR A 63 -6.05 19.18 38.40
N LEU A 64 -5.25 18.33 37.75
CA LEU A 64 -4.97 18.40 36.34
C LEU A 64 -5.79 17.32 35.64
N SER A 65 -6.77 17.74 34.85
CA SER A 65 -7.62 16.83 34.07
C SER A 65 -7.22 16.93 32.59
N ALA A 66 -7.03 15.82 31.91
CA ALA A 66 -6.66 15.79 30.51
C ALA A 66 -7.61 14.91 29.71
N LYS A 67 -7.99 15.39 28.52
CA LYS A 67 -8.75 14.65 27.53
C LYS A 67 -8.15 14.80 26.12
N GLY A 68 -8.63 14.01 25.16
CA GLY A 68 -8.06 13.99 23.82
C GLY A 68 -6.59 13.58 23.83
N LYS A 69 -5.79 14.17 22.96
CA LYS A 69 -4.33 13.96 22.91
C LYS A 69 -3.59 15.16 23.52
N SER A 70 -3.47 15.19 24.84
CA SER A 70 -2.79 16.28 25.55
C SER A 70 -1.36 15.92 25.92
N ARG A 71 -0.47 16.91 26.01
CA ARG A 71 0.97 16.70 26.23
C ARG A 71 1.57 17.73 27.17
N ILE A 72 2.47 17.28 28.04
CA ILE A 72 3.26 18.13 28.96
C ILE A 72 4.74 17.83 28.76
N THR A 73 5.57 18.86 28.55
CA THR A 73 7.03 18.72 28.44
C THR A 73 7.79 19.26 29.65
N GLY A 74 7.12 20.04 30.49
CA GLY A 74 7.65 20.51 31.76
C GLY A 74 7.48 19.53 32.92
N ASN A 75 7.85 19.96 34.14
CA ASN A 75 7.63 19.19 35.35
C ASN A 75 6.22 19.46 35.91
N VAL A 76 5.68 18.47 36.59
CA VAL A 76 4.43 18.60 37.34
C VAL A 76 4.76 18.45 38.84
N THR A 77 4.55 19.50 39.61
CA THR A 77 4.99 19.56 41.03
C THR A 77 3.81 19.83 41.96
N ASP A 78 3.72 19.08 43.06
CA ASP A 78 2.77 19.29 44.16
C ASP A 78 1.27 19.34 43.72
N ILE A 79 0.88 18.57 42.73
CA ILE A 79 -0.49 18.43 42.29
C ILE A 79 -1.19 17.30 43.07
N SER A 80 -2.41 17.55 43.56
CA SER A 80 -3.16 16.52 44.32
C SER A 80 -3.60 15.35 43.43
N LYS A 81 -4.08 15.66 42.21
CA LYS A 81 -4.58 14.66 41.29
C LYS A 81 -4.25 15.00 39.84
N ILE A 82 -3.83 14.00 39.10
CA ILE A 82 -3.74 13.99 37.63
C ILE A 82 -4.73 12.95 37.15
N GLU A 83 -5.69 13.32 36.30
CA GLU A 83 -6.65 12.39 35.74
C GLU A 83 -6.73 12.50 34.23
N VAL A 84 -6.99 11.37 33.57
CA VAL A 84 -7.23 11.33 32.13
C VAL A 84 -8.66 10.84 31.89
N THR A 85 -9.41 11.64 31.14
CA THR A 85 -10.85 11.43 30.90
C THR A 85 -11.17 11.20 29.42
N ASP A 86 -12.39 10.79 29.12
CA ASP A 86 -12.94 10.65 27.76
C ASP A 86 -12.10 9.77 26.83
N ASN A 87 -11.50 8.70 27.36
CA ASN A 87 -10.57 7.82 26.64
C ASN A 87 -9.37 8.57 26.03
N GLY A 88 -9.01 9.72 26.61
CA GLY A 88 -7.87 10.52 26.17
C GLY A 88 -6.54 9.92 26.54
N MET A 89 -5.48 10.61 26.14
CA MET A 89 -4.10 10.30 26.50
C MET A 89 -3.37 11.57 26.95
N LEU A 90 -2.81 11.55 28.16
CA LEU A 90 -1.91 12.57 28.62
C LEU A 90 -0.46 12.11 28.45
N THR A 91 0.25 12.71 27.53
CA THR A 91 1.65 12.38 27.22
C THR A 91 2.60 13.25 28.04
N PHE A 92 3.58 12.61 28.69
CA PHE A 92 4.70 13.29 29.33
C PHE A 92 5.95 13.22 28.44
N GLY A 93 6.59 14.37 28.24
CA GLY A 93 7.84 14.47 27.50
C GLY A 93 8.99 13.70 28.17
N ALA A 94 10.01 13.34 27.40
CA ALA A 94 11.12 12.50 27.85
C ALA A 94 11.89 13.03 29.07
N ASN A 95 11.87 14.34 29.29
CA ASN A 95 12.55 14.99 30.43
C ASN A 95 11.57 15.48 31.52
N SER A 96 10.28 15.20 31.37
CA SER A 96 9.26 15.59 32.37
C SER A 96 9.43 14.77 33.65
N LYS A 97 9.07 15.39 34.79
CA LYS A 97 9.07 14.74 36.11
C LYS A 97 7.76 15.06 36.82
N ILE A 98 7.27 14.12 37.61
CA ILE A 98 6.20 14.34 38.55
C ILE A 98 6.83 14.39 39.93
N ILE A 99 6.78 15.57 40.60
CA ILE A 99 7.52 15.87 41.79
C ILE A 99 6.56 16.12 42.94
N VAL A 100 6.80 15.49 44.07
CA VAL A 100 6.24 15.86 45.37
C VAL A 100 7.35 16.53 46.19
N SER A 101 7.19 17.80 46.53
CA SER A 101 8.24 18.57 47.22
C SER A 101 8.57 18.02 48.60
N GLY A 102 9.74 18.40 49.13
CA GLY A 102 10.15 17.99 50.46
C GLY A 102 9.17 18.37 51.55
N ALA A 103 8.50 19.53 51.42
CA ALA A 103 7.45 19.95 52.34
C ALA A 103 6.20 19.07 52.26
N ALA A 104 5.79 18.72 51.05
CA ALA A 104 4.64 17.80 50.84
C ALA A 104 4.97 16.38 51.33
N LYS A 105 6.17 15.87 51.08
CA LYS A 105 6.64 14.58 51.60
C LYS A 105 6.67 14.55 53.13
N ALA A 106 7.19 15.59 53.78
CA ALA A 106 7.19 15.69 55.23
C ALA A 106 5.79 15.68 55.83
N ALA A 107 4.79 16.19 55.09
CA ALA A 107 3.38 16.15 55.44
C ALA A 107 2.69 14.82 55.02
N GLY A 108 3.41 13.81 54.52
CA GLY A 108 2.88 12.53 54.11
C GLY A 108 1.93 12.60 52.90
N LYS A 109 2.08 13.61 52.04
CA LYS A 109 1.17 13.82 50.88
C LYS A 109 1.65 13.06 49.66
N THR A 110 0.68 12.65 48.82
CA THR A 110 0.90 11.89 47.57
C THR A 110 0.11 12.53 46.44
N THR A 111 0.67 12.43 45.24
CA THR A 111 -0.05 12.74 44.00
C THR A 111 -0.74 11.47 43.49
N GLU A 112 -2.05 11.55 43.22
CA GLU A 112 -2.81 10.47 42.57
C GLU A 112 -2.80 10.65 41.06
N ILE A 113 -2.52 9.58 40.30
CA ILE A 113 -2.67 9.53 38.85
C ILE A 113 -3.79 8.55 38.53
N ASP A 114 -4.93 9.06 38.04
CA ASP A 114 -6.13 8.29 37.75
C ASP A 114 -6.28 8.06 36.25
N LEU A 115 -6.17 6.80 35.83
CA LEU A 115 -6.25 6.33 34.44
C LEU A 115 -7.50 5.52 34.16
N ALA A 116 -8.49 5.51 35.04
CA ALA A 116 -9.70 4.70 34.88
C ALA A 116 -10.45 5.02 33.56
N ASN A 117 -10.37 6.25 33.07
CA ASN A 117 -11.07 6.72 31.86
C ASN A 117 -10.11 7.21 30.75
N GLY A 118 -8.82 6.85 30.80
CA GLY A 118 -7.85 7.24 29.79
C GLY A 118 -6.50 6.61 30.00
N ASN A 119 -5.50 7.05 29.24
CA ASN A 119 -4.15 6.50 29.23
C ASN A 119 -3.09 7.56 29.53
N MET A 120 -1.95 7.14 30.08
CA MET A 120 -0.77 7.96 30.27
C MET A 120 0.27 7.62 29.21
N GLY A 121 0.65 8.57 28.35
CA GLY A 121 1.77 8.45 27.43
C GLY A 121 3.10 8.80 28.08
N VAL A 122 4.13 8.01 27.86
CA VAL A 122 5.49 8.23 28.37
C VAL A 122 6.47 8.24 27.21
N GLU A 123 7.04 9.42 26.90
CA GLU A 123 8.09 9.52 25.90
C GLU A 123 9.41 8.98 26.48
N ILE A 124 10.07 8.10 25.75
CA ILE A 124 11.40 7.59 26.09
C ILE A 124 12.46 8.44 25.41
N GLY A 125 13.24 9.15 26.19
CA GLY A 125 14.33 9.99 25.71
C GLY A 125 15.64 9.22 25.54
N GLU A 126 16.65 9.96 25.08
CA GLU A 126 18.02 9.45 25.01
C GLU A 126 18.46 8.89 26.38
N LYS A 127 19.18 7.77 26.35
CA LYS A 127 19.67 7.06 27.56
C LYS A 127 18.54 6.58 28.49
N GLY A 128 17.32 6.39 27.97
CA GLY A 128 16.21 5.84 28.74
C GLY A 128 15.64 6.78 29.79
N LYS A 129 15.80 8.09 29.64
CA LYS A 129 15.13 9.09 30.50
C LYS A 129 13.64 9.10 30.21
N ASN A 130 12.83 9.13 31.23
CA ASN A 130 11.38 9.24 31.16
C ASN A 130 10.78 9.67 32.50
N VAL A 131 9.53 10.11 32.48
CA VAL A 131 8.82 10.61 33.66
C VAL A 131 8.73 9.57 34.79
N LEU A 132 8.50 8.28 34.48
CA LEU A 132 8.36 7.24 35.49
C LEU A 132 9.68 6.97 36.22
N LYS A 133 10.80 6.93 35.51
CA LYS A 133 12.11 6.69 36.08
C LYS A 133 12.52 7.77 37.08
N GLU A 134 12.18 9.01 36.78
CA GLU A 134 12.61 10.20 37.57
C GLU A 134 11.59 10.56 38.67
N THR A 135 10.51 9.79 38.80
CA THR A 135 9.43 10.03 39.74
C THR A 135 9.59 9.19 41.01
N ASP A 136 9.34 9.77 42.18
CA ASP A 136 9.45 9.08 43.47
C ASP A 136 8.25 8.12 43.66
N PRO A 137 8.46 6.79 43.66
CA PRO A 137 7.38 5.82 43.70
C PRO A 137 6.59 5.82 45.02
N THR A 138 7.19 6.26 46.11
CA THR A 138 6.54 6.32 47.43
C THR A 138 5.42 7.33 47.49
N TYR A 139 5.54 8.44 46.74
CA TYR A 139 4.63 9.59 46.79
C TYR A 139 3.74 9.71 45.57
N ILE A 140 3.89 8.83 44.57
CA ILE A 140 3.00 8.75 43.40
C ILE A 140 2.15 7.50 43.51
N LYS A 141 0.84 7.65 43.38
CA LYS A 141 -0.13 6.55 43.44
C LYS A 141 -0.88 6.43 42.14
N PHE A 142 -0.74 5.30 41.47
CA PHE A 142 -1.51 4.99 40.28
C PHE A 142 -2.88 4.39 40.67
N LYS A 143 -3.93 4.82 39.97
CA LYS A 143 -5.29 4.34 40.10
C LYS A 143 -5.90 4.09 38.71
N GLY A 144 -6.82 3.15 38.63
CA GLY A 144 -7.50 2.85 37.38
C GLY A 144 -6.68 2.06 36.38
N LEU A 145 -5.45 1.65 36.72
CA LEU A 145 -4.69 0.70 35.90
C LEU A 145 -5.36 -0.68 35.93
N ASN A 146 -5.38 -1.34 34.77
CA ASN A 146 -5.97 -2.67 34.66
C ASN A 146 -5.13 -3.57 33.73
N ALA A 147 -4.29 -4.40 34.33
CA ALA A 147 -3.45 -5.36 33.61
C ALA A 147 -4.26 -6.40 32.80
N SER A 148 -5.49 -6.68 33.22
CA SER A 148 -6.35 -7.69 32.58
C SER A 148 -7.13 -7.17 31.37
N THR A 149 -7.13 -5.85 31.10
CA THR A 149 -7.76 -5.33 29.89
C THR A 149 -6.90 -5.64 28.67
N PRO A 150 -7.50 -5.77 27.47
CA PRO A 150 -6.75 -5.93 26.22
C PRO A 150 -5.66 -4.87 26.04
N GLN A 151 -4.60 -5.20 25.33
CA GLN A 151 -3.49 -4.24 25.10
C GLN A 151 -3.90 -3.02 24.26
N ASP A 152 -4.96 -3.14 23.49
CA ASP A 152 -5.58 -2.05 22.73
C ASP A 152 -6.66 -1.28 23.49
N ALA A 153 -6.74 -1.48 24.81
CA ALA A 153 -7.73 -0.79 25.63
C ALA A 153 -7.53 0.74 25.57
N LYS A 154 -8.66 1.46 25.51
CA LYS A 154 -8.68 2.93 25.44
C LYS A 154 -8.42 3.60 26.78
N SER A 155 -8.34 2.82 27.86
CA SER A 155 -8.11 3.34 29.21
C SER A 155 -7.41 2.33 30.10
N GLY A 156 -6.81 2.80 31.18
CA GLY A 156 -6.15 1.98 32.19
C GLY A 156 -4.73 1.52 31.82
N LYS A 157 -4.06 2.17 30.89
CA LYS A 157 -2.72 1.80 30.44
C LYS A 157 -1.72 2.95 30.55
N ILE A 158 -0.44 2.56 30.76
CA ILE A 158 0.72 3.41 30.53
C ILE A 158 1.31 3.03 29.17
N VAL A 159 1.39 3.99 28.25
CA VAL A 159 1.81 3.78 26.87
C VAL A 159 3.21 4.31 26.66
N LEU A 160 4.18 3.45 26.37
CA LEU A 160 5.53 3.84 25.99
C LEU A 160 5.54 4.39 24.58
N LEU A 161 5.91 5.65 24.42
CA LEU A 161 6.02 6.33 23.13
C LEU A 161 7.49 6.34 22.68
N THR A 162 7.86 5.41 21.83
CA THR A 162 9.22 5.28 21.30
C THR A 162 9.20 4.66 19.91
N ASN A 163 10.08 5.15 19.04
CA ASN A 163 10.29 4.59 17.70
C ASN A 163 11.44 3.57 17.67
N ALA A 164 12.01 3.24 18.83
CA ALA A 164 13.19 2.39 18.95
C ALA A 164 12.86 0.98 19.50
N LEU A 165 11.59 0.57 19.45
CA LEU A 165 11.20 -0.76 19.87
C LEU A 165 11.69 -1.81 18.87
N THR A 166 12.49 -2.72 19.40
CA THR A 166 12.88 -3.96 18.73
C THR A 166 12.63 -5.11 19.70
N GLU A 167 12.56 -6.33 19.19
CA GLU A 167 12.48 -7.51 20.05
C GLU A 167 13.63 -7.49 21.09
N ASN A 168 13.30 -7.80 22.35
CA ASN A 168 14.22 -7.79 23.49
C ASN A 168 14.77 -6.41 23.88
N THR A 169 14.09 -5.32 23.53
CA THR A 169 14.45 -3.99 24.03
C THR A 169 14.15 -3.87 25.51
N THR A 170 15.06 -3.24 26.26
CA THR A 170 14.89 -2.99 27.69
C THR A 170 14.75 -1.51 27.99
N PHE A 171 13.86 -1.17 28.95
CA PHE A 171 13.61 0.19 29.42
C PHE A 171 13.80 0.27 30.92
N ASN A 172 14.39 1.35 31.39
CA ASN A 172 14.38 1.66 32.81
C ASN A 172 13.22 2.61 33.11
N LEU A 173 12.15 2.10 33.70
CA LEU A 173 10.94 2.87 34.05
C LEU A 173 10.88 3.18 35.55
N GLY A 174 11.88 2.76 36.32
CA GLY A 174 11.87 2.86 37.79
C GLY A 174 11.06 1.72 38.43
N THR A 175 11.13 1.66 39.76
CA THR A 175 10.40 0.68 40.57
C THR A 175 9.20 1.38 41.20
N HIS A 176 7.98 1.06 40.75
CA HIS A 176 6.75 1.63 41.30
C HIS A 176 5.89 0.53 41.92
N ASP A 177 5.42 0.77 43.15
CA ASP A 177 4.50 -0.13 43.83
C ASP A 177 3.16 -0.20 43.07
N GLY A 178 2.68 -1.40 42.82
CA GLY A 178 1.39 -1.64 42.18
C GLY A 178 1.39 -1.74 40.67
N LEU A 179 2.50 -1.41 39.99
CA LEU A 179 2.63 -1.67 38.53
C LEU A 179 2.87 -3.17 38.29
N LYS A 180 2.16 -3.72 37.31
CA LYS A 180 2.19 -5.15 36.94
C LYS A 180 2.41 -5.31 35.44
N ASP A 181 2.80 -6.52 35.06
CA ASP A 181 2.78 -6.93 33.66
C ASP A 181 1.38 -6.71 33.08
N GLY A 182 1.31 -6.10 31.90
CA GLY A 182 0.06 -5.72 31.24
C GLY A 182 -0.44 -4.31 31.58
N ASP A 183 0.05 -3.62 32.61
CA ASP A 183 -0.27 -2.19 32.85
C ASP A 183 0.45 -1.26 31.87
N ILE A 184 1.60 -1.70 31.39
CA ILE A 184 2.45 -0.95 30.47
C ILE A 184 2.43 -1.62 29.10
N ILE A 185 2.12 -0.83 28.07
CA ILE A 185 2.14 -1.24 26.67
C ILE A 185 3.03 -0.31 25.85
N ALA A 186 3.40 -0.73 24.66
CA ALA A 186 4.26 0.06 23.79
C ALA A 186 3.44 0.71 22.66
N ASN A 187 3.39 2.03 22.60
CA ASN A 187 2.69 2.84 21.58
C ASN A 187 1.22 2.44 21.33
N GLY A 188 0.54 1.86 22.32
CA GLY A 188 -0.75 1.19 22.07
C GLY A 188 -0.62 -0.09 21.26
N ASP A 189 0.58 -0.63 21.13
CA ASP A 189 0.96 -1.70 20.25
C ASP A 189 0.73 -3.06 20.90
N ILE A 190 -0.20 -3.82 20.36
CA ILE A 190 -0.52 -5.19 20.82
C ILE A 190 0.56 -6.21 20.47
N TYR A 191 1.53 -5.83 19.64
CA TYR A 191 2.61 -6.74 19.23
C TYR A 191 3.72 -6.92 20.27
N TYR A 192 3.78 -6.08 21.32
CA TYR A 192 4.81 -6.18 22.34
C TYR A 192 4.22 -6.47 23.72
N ASN A 193 4.73 -7.49 24.37
CA ASN A 193 4.54 -7.70 25.79
C ASN A 193 5.60 -6.94 26.56
N ILE A 194 5.17 -6.05 27.45
CA ILE A 194 6.06 -5.31 28.35
C ILE A 194 6.00 -5.97 29.72
N THR A 195 7.09 -6.62 30.12
CA THR A 195 7.17 -7.37 31.37
C THR A 195 8.19 -6.79 32.32
N GLN A 196 7.86 -6.83 33.62
CA GLN A 196 8.73 -6.31 34.66
C GLN A 196 9.93 -7.23 34.91
N GLY A 197 11.12 -6.64 34.88
CA GLY A 197 12.35 -7.27 35.33
C GLY A 197 12.81 -6.72 36.69
N ASN A 198 14.04 -7.00 37.05
CA ASN A 198 14.61 -6.56 38.32
C ASN A 198 15.03 -5.08 38.28
N GLY A 199 14.92 -4.37 39.45
CA GLY A 199 15.49 -3.03 39.62
C GLY A 199 14.87 -1.94 38.75
N GLY A 200 13.59 -2.03 38.40
CA GLY A 200 12.89 -1.06 37.58
C GLY A 200 13.16 -1.19 36.07
N ILE A 201 13.81 -2.26 35.66
CA ILE A 201 13.99 -2.59 34.24
C ILE A 201 12.75 -3.30 33.73
N TRP A 202 12.27 -2.91 32.57
CA TRP A 202 11.16 -3.54 31.86
C TRP A 202 11.64 -4.04 30.51
N ASN A 203 11.15 -5.20 30.09
CA ASN A 203 11.55 -5.86 28.85
C ASN A 203 10.39 -5.84 27.86
N ALA A 204 10.67 -5.44 26.63
CA ALA A 204 9.73 -5.59 25.50
C ALA A 204 10.05 -6.88 24.75
N THR A 205 9.08 -7.77 24.64
CA THR A 205 9.15 -8.98 23.82
C THR A 205 8.03 -8.98 22.81
N PHE A 206 8.30 -9.47 21.62
CA PHE A 206 7.28 -9.50 20.56
C PHE A 206 6.10 -10.42 20.94
N ASN A 207 4.88 -9.87 20.85
CA ASN A 207 3.65 -10.63 21.11
C ASN A 207 3.03 -11.08 19.78
N LYS A 208 3.38 -12.27 19.32
CA LYS A 208 2.83 -12.83 18.08
C LYS A 208 1.31 -13.09 18.17
N ASP A 209 0.81 -13.41 19.35
CA ASP A 209 -0.57 -13.78 19.57
C ASP A 209 -1.50 -12.57 19.66
N GLY A 210 -0.96 -11.37 19.83
CA GLY A 210 -1.74 -10.14 19.98
C GLY A 210 -2.64 -9.82 18.79
N LEU A 211 -2.18 -10.07 17.57
CA LEU A 211 -3.00 -9.93 16.35
C LEU A 211 -4.06 -11.02 16.25
N ILE A 212 -3.71 -12.24 16.63
CA ILE A 212 -4.61 -13.39 16.58
C ILE A 212 -5.76 -13.19 17.56
N ASP A 213 -5.47 -12.71 18.78
CA ASP A 213 -6.48 -12.45 19.82
C ASP A 213 -7.51 -11.41 19.39
N LYS A 214 -7.09 -10.37 18.67
CA LYS A 214 -7.98 -9.29 18.22
C LYS A 214 -8.98 -9.73 17.15
N THR A 215 -8.57 -10.61 16.22
CA THR A 215 -9.31 -10.88 15.00
C THR A 215 -9.31 -12.33 14.56
N GLY A 216 -8.73 -13.22 15.36
CA GLY A 216 -8.58 -14.63 15.05
C GLY A 216 -7.55 -14.88 13.94
N TYR A 217 -7.70 -16.02 13.28
CA TYR A 217 -6.74 -16.47 12.27
C TYR A 217 -6.58 -15.53 11.05
N LYS A 218 -7.53 -14.62 10.84
CA LYS A 218 -7.52 -13.68 9.71
C LYS A 218 -6.25 -12.81 9.65
N TYR A 219 -5.57 -12.58 10.79
CA TYR A 219 -4.35 -11.77 10.86
C TYR A 219 -3.06 -12.58 11.03
N MET A 220 -3.10 -13.91 10.99
CA MET A 220 -1.89 -14.73 11.17
C MET A 220 -0.81 -14.38 10.13
N GLU A 221 -1.20 -14.22 8.87
CA GLU A 221 -0.29 -13.86 7.77
C GLU A 221 0.34 -12.48 7.98
N LEU A 222 -0.46 -11.51 8.43
CA LEU A 222 0.02 -10.16 8.75
C LEU A 222 0.93 -10.13 9.97
N ASN A 223 0.70 -11.02 10.94
CA ASN A 223 1.57 -11.17 12.09
C ASN A 223 2.98 -11.62 11.69
N ASP A 224 3.09 -12.63 10.83
CA ASP A 224 4.37 -13.11 10.32
C ASP A 224 5.09 -12.03 9.50
N MET A 225 4.34 -11.29 8.68
CA MET A 225 4.87 -10.16 7.95
C MET A 225 5.34 -9.04 8.88
N TYR A 226 4.58 -8.72 9.94
CA TYR A 226 4.98 -7.71 10.91
C TYR A 226 6.33 -8.02 11.56
N VAL A 227 6.59 -9.26 11.93
CA VAL A 227 7.91 -9.67 12.46
C VAL A 227 9.03 -9.33 11.47
N ALA A 228 8.82 -9.62 10.20
CA ALA A 228 9.79 -9.31 9.16
C ALA A 228 9.92 -7.79 8.87
N THR A 229 8.87 -7.00 9.16
CA THR A 229 8.85 -5.55 8.90
C THR A 229 9.40 -4.68 10.02
N GLN A 230 10.02 -5.26 11.05
CA GLN A 230 10.60 -4.49 12.16
C GLN A 230 11.52 -3.33 11.70
N SER A 231 12.19 -3.52 10.56
CA SER A 231 13.06 -2.50 9.96
C SER A 231 12.33 -1.21 9.55
N ILE A 232 11.02 -1.28 9.27
CA ILE A 232 10.18 -0.13 8.87
C ILE A 232 9.16 0.27 9.93
N HIS A 233 9.37 -0.14 11.17
CA HIS A 233 8.48 0.20 12.28
C HIS A 233 8.17 1.70 12.38
N ASP A 234 9.15 2.54 12.05
CA ASP A 234 9.04 4.01 12.03
C ASP A 234 8.08 4.55 10.94
N LEU A 235 7.74 3.75 9.93
CA LEU A 235 6.78 4.10 8.88
C LEU A 235 5.36 3.61 9.19
N LEU A 236 5.25 2.63 10.08
CA LEU A 236 3.95 2.07 10.45
C LEU A 236 3.24 2.97 11.46
N SER A 237 1.92 3.07 11.35
CA SER A 237 1.11 3.88 12.25
C SER A 237 1.17 3.37 13.70
N ALA A 238 1.09 4.30 14.64
CA ALA A 238 0.87 3.96 16.05
C ALA A 238 -0.58 3.51 16.33
N ASP A 239 -1.54 3.90 15.48
CA ASP A 239 -2.91 3.40 15.51
C ASP A 239 -2.95 1.99 14.95
N ILE A 240 -3.49 1.04 15.74
CA ILE A 240 -3.43 -0.40 15.40
C ILE A 240 -4.24 -0.73 14.15
N ASP A 241 -5.40 -0.11 13.95
CA ASP A 241 -6.25 -0.43 12.80
C ASP A 241 -5.60 0.07 11.51
N LEU A 242 -5.01 1.27 11.57
CA LEU A 242 -4.27 1.81 10.43
C LEU A 242 -2.97 1.03 10.17
N ARG A 243 -2.26 0.58 11.21
CA ARG A 243 -1.07 -0.26 11.07
C ARG A 243 -1.39 -1.59 10.40
N VAL A 244 -2.46 -2.25 10.84
CA VAL A 244 -2.92 -3.50 10.24
C VAL A 244 -3.29 -3.29 8.76
N ALA A 245 -3.96 -2.19 8.43
CA ALA A 245 -4.24 -1.83 7.05
C ALA A 245 -2.97 -1.58 6.23
N GLN A 246 -1.95 -0.92 6.78
CA GLN A 246 -0.65 -0.73 6.14
C GLN A 246 0.10 -2.06 5.91
N LEU A 247 0.01 -3.00 6.84
CA LEU A 247 0.57 -4.34 6.65
C LEU A 247 -0.13 -5.10 5.54
N ASP A 248 -1.46 -4.98 5.46
CA ASP A 248 -2.26 -5.57 4.38
C ASP A 248 -1.92 -4.93 3.01
N ASP A 249 -1.70 -3.61 2.97
CA ASP A 249 -1.24 -2.90 1.78
C ASP A 249 0.10 -3.44 1.25
N LEU A 250 1.02 -3.83 2.15
CA LEU A 250 2.29 -4.41 1.75
C LEU A 250 2.16 -5.89 1.36
N TYR A 251 1.34 -6.64 2.08
CA TYR A 251 1.23 -8.09 1.92
C TYR A 251 0.32 -8.47 0.74
N SER A 252 -0.91 -7.97 0.73
CA SER A 252 -1.93 -8.38 -0.24
C SER A 252 -2.02 -7.46 -1.46
N ASN A 253 -1.71 -6.18 -1.29
CA ASN A 253 -1.96 -5.12 -2.26
C ASN A 253 -0.70 -4.32 -2.57
N ASN A 254 0.39 -5.03 -2.74
CA ASN A 254 1.67 -4.42 -3.07
C ASN A 254 1.68 -3.91 -4.51
N ILE A 255 1.87 -2.60 -4.68
CA ILE A 255 1.93 -1.96 -6.00
C ILE A 255 2.95 -2.63 -6.94
N TYR A 256 4.07 -3.08 -6.42
CA TYR A 256 5.12 -3.71 -7.22
C TYR A 256 4.72 -5.10 -7.74
N SER A 257 3.75 -5.77 -7.12
CA SER A 257 3.12 -6.97 -7.67
C SER A 257 2.12 -6.62 -8.77
N GLU A 258 1.35 -5.54 -8.59
CA GLU A 258 0.36 -5.10 -9.58
C GLU A 258 0.99 -4.61 -10.88
N THR A 259 2.21 -4.04 -10.84
CA THR A 259 2.93 -3.64 -12.06
C THR A 259 3.26 -4.81 -12.99
N VAL A 260 3.39 -6.04 -12.48
CA VAL A 260 3.54 -7.25 -13.30
C VAL A 260 2.30 -7.45 -14.18
N LYS A 261 1.08 -7.34 -13.59
CA LYS A 261 -0.20 -7.45 -14.32
C LYS A 261 -0.36 -6.33 -15.34
N MET A 262 -0.05 -5.09 -14.95
CA MET A 262 -0.08 -3.92 -15.84
C MET A 262 0.77 -4.13 -17.10
N SER A 263 2.00 -4.62 -16.95
CA SER A 263 2.90 -4.90 -18.07
C SER A 263 2.39 -6.02 -18.97
N LEU A 264 1.87 -7.12 -18.39
CA LEU A 264 1.31 -8.25 -19.14
C LEU A 264 0.03 -7.86 -19.92
N ASP A 265 -0.84 -7.06 -19.33
CA ASP A 265 -2.02 -6.51 -19.99
C ASP A 265 -1.66 -5.64 -21.19
N THR A 266 -0.60 -4.84 -21.06
CA THR A 266 -0.08 -4.01 -22.15
C THR A 266 0.52 -4.86 -23.27
N LEU A 267 1.23 -5.93 -22.96
CA LEU A 267 1.71 -6.87 -23.97
C LEU A 267 0.53 -7.48 -24.74
N LYS A 268 -0.48 -8.00 -24.02
CA LYS A 268 -1.70 -8.59 -24.61
C LYS A 268 -2.45 -7.59 -25.49
N MET A 269 -2.60 -6.34 -25.06
CA MET A 269 -3.21 -5.27 -25.85
C MET A 269 -2.48 -5.07 -27.19
N ASN A 270 -1.15 -5.05 -27.19
CA ASN A 270 -0.36 -4.89 -28.41
C ASN A 270 -0.45 -6.09 -29.34
N GLU A 271 -0.39 -7.32 -28.81
CA GLU A 271 -0.56 -8.54 -29.60
C GLU A 271 -1.96 -8.64 -30.22
N ASP A 272 -3.00 -8.35 -29.47
CA ASP A 272 -4.37 -8.31 -29.98
C ASP A 272 -4.55 -7.25 -31.07
N ALA A 273 -3.87 -6.11 -30.93
CA ALA A 273 -3.84 -5.08 -31.96
C ALA A 273 -3.18 -5.57 -33.26
N VAL A 274 -2.07 -6.31 -33.18
CA VAL A 274 -1.40 -6.94 -34.34
C VAL A 274 -2.30 -8.01 -34.98
N LEU A 275 -2.91 -8.89 -34.17
CA LEU A 275 -3.81 -9.94 -34.65
C LEU A 275 -5.10 -9.41 -35.30
N SER A 276 -5.46 -8.16 -35.01
CA SER A 276 -6.61 -7.45 -35.59
C SER A 276 -6.29 -6.64 -36.86
N LEU A 277 -5.09 -6.83 -37.44
CA LEU A 277 -4.68 -6.24 -38.72
C LEU A 277 -5.30 -7.08 -39.86
N ASN A 278 -6.48 -6.70 -40.35
CA ASN A 278 -7.29 -7.51 -41.29
C ASN A 278 -7.03 -7.23 -42.76
N VAL A 279 -6.49 -6.05 -43.13
CA VAL A 279 -6.18 -5.70 -44.51
C VAL A 279 -4.83 -6.29 -44.89
N ARG A 280 -4.81 -7.19 -45.87
CA ARG A 280 -3.64 -7.91 -46.34
C ARG A 280 -3.12 -7.40 -47.68
N PRO A 281 -1.80 -7.24 -47.87
CA PRO A 281 -1.24 -6.95 -49.18
C PRO A 281 -1.24 -8.20 -50.07
N LYS A 282 -1.42 -8.03 -51.40
CA LYS A 282 -1.16 -9.06 -52.40
C LYS A 282 0.32 -9.21 -52.67
N GLN A 283 0.70 -10.18 -53.51
CA GLN A 283 2.12 -10.35 -53.88
C GLN A 283 2.72 -9.04 -54.42
N GLY A 284 3.83 -8.63 -53.79
CA GLY A 284 4.56 -7.41 -54.18
C GLY A 284 4.00 -6.10 -53.65
N GLU A 285 2.81 -6.12 -53.02
CA GLU A 285 2.19 -4.95 -52.39
C GLU A 285 2.70 -4.79 -50.94
N TYR A 286 2.53 -3.57 -50.43
CA TYR A 286 2.75 -3.24 -49.01
C TYR A 286 1.47 -2.69 -48.41
N THR A 287 1.29 -2.91 -47.12
CA THR A 287 0.38 -2.13 -46.28
C THR A 287 1.17 -1.40 -45.20
N ALA A 288 0.81 -0.15 -44.92
CA ALA A 288 1.29 0.58 -43.75
C ALA A 288 0.10 1.14 -43.00
N GLN A 289 0.07 0.99 -41.67
CA GLN A 289 -1.04 1.48 -40.85
C GLN A 289 -0.60 1.95 -39.48
N GLY A 290 -1.37 2.88 -38.93
CA GLY A 290 -1.30 3.33 -37.55
C GLY A 290 -2.59 2.98 -36.82
N LYS A 291 -2.48 2.61 -35.56
CA LYS A 291 -3.61 2.30 -34.67
C LYS A 291 -3.46 3.02 -33.34
N PHE A 292 -4.52 3.68 -32.92
CA PHE A 292 -4.70 4.12 -31.54
C PHE A 292 -5.24 2.95 -30.71
N LEU A 293 -4.68 2.76 -29.51
CA LEU A 293 -5.01 1.70 -28.56
C LEU A 293 -5.38 2.34 -27.23
N PHE A 294 -6.46 1.89 -26.65
CA PHE A 294 -6.86 2.28 -25.31
C PHE A 294 -7.48 1.08 -24.59
N THR A 295 -7.09 0.87 -23.32
CA THR A 295 -7.77 -0.02 -22.39
C THR A 295 -7.96 0.65 -21.04
N ASN A 296 -9.13 0.42 -20.44
CA ASN A 296 -9.38 0.74 -19.03
C ASN A 296 -9.80 -0.54 -18.34
N THR A 297 -9.09 -0.90 -17.28
CA THR A 297 -9.28 -2.14 -16.53
C THR A 297 -9.50 -1.80 -15.08
N ASP A 298 -10.59 -2.30 -14.52
CA ASP A 298 -10.94 -2.20 -13.11
C ASP A 298 -11.00 -3.61 -12.51
N TYR A 299 -10.51 -3.77 -11.29
CA TYR A 299 -10.66 -5.01 -10.52
C TYR A 299 -10.54 -4.75 -9.02
N ASP A 300 -11.11 -5.66 -8.23
CA ASP A 300 -10.97 -5.66 -6.80
C ASP A 300 -9.91 -6.71 -6.41
N ARG A 301 -9.04 -6.32 -5.50
CA ARG A 301 -8.00 -7.18 -4.95
C ARG A 301 -8.37 -7.57 -3.53
N ASP A 302 -8.45 -8.88 -3.28
CA ASP A 302 -8.75 -9.43 -1.96
C ASP A 302 -7.60 -9.19 -0.98
N GLY A 303 -7.83 -8.32 0.01
CA GLY A 303 -6.95 -8.16 1.14
C GLY A 303 -7.26 -9.12 2.27
N VAL A 304 -6.39 -9.15 3.28
CA VAL A 304 -6.64 -9.88 4.53
C VAL A 304 -7.64 -9.13 5.40
N VAL A 305 -7.59 -7.80 5.36
CA VAL A 305 -8.41 -6.91 6.19
C VAL A 305 -9.52 -6.25 5.40
N ARG A 306 -9.23 -5.85 4.18
CA ARG A 306 -10.14 -5.13 3.29
C ARG A 306 -9.77 -5.35 1.82
N ASP A 307 -10.76 -5.26 0.96
CA ASP A 307 -10.56 -5.32 -0.47
C ASP A 307 -10.15 -3.95 -1.02
N TYR A 308 -9.34 -3.95 -2.07
CA TYR A 308 -8.84 -2.75 -2.71
C TYR A 308 -9.22 -2.71 -4.16
N LYS A 309 -9.74 -1.58 -4.59
CA LYS A 309 -9.95 -1.32 -6.00
C LYS A 309 -8.64 -0.88 -6.66
N VAL A 310 -8.33 -1.52 -7.80
CA VAL A 310 -7.23 -1.19 -8.70
C VAL A 310 -7.81 -0.74 -10.03
N GLU A 311 -7.31 0.37 -10.56
CA GLU A 311 -7.64 0.87 -11.89
C GLU A 311 -6.37 0.97 -12.72
N THR A 312 -6.38 0.41 -13.94
CA THR A 312 -5.26 0.51 -14.89
C THR A 312 -5.73 1.08 -16.22
N LYS A 313 -5.07 2.12 -16.70
CA LYS A 313 -5.33 2.74 -18.01
C LYS A 313 -4.10 2.61 -18.89
N ASN A 314 -4.29 2.07 -20.09
CA ASN A 314 -3.25 2.00 -21.11
C ASN A 314 -3.68 2.82 -22.33
N THR A 315 -2.80 3.69 -22.79
CA THR A 315 -3.02 4.51 -24.00
C THR A 315 -1.81 4.40 -24.90
N GLY A 316 -2.00 3.89 -26.11
CA GLY A 316 -0.91 3.60 -27.03
C GLY A 316 -1.16 3.98 -28.48
N LEU A 317 -0.05 4.06 -29.21
CA LEU A 317 -0.04 4.16 -30.67
C LEU A 317 0.80 3.01 -31.23
N LEU A 318 0.22 2.23 -32.15
CA LEU A 318 0.89 1.15 -32.86
C LEU A 318 1.05 1.53 -34.33
N GLY A 319 2.26 1.35 -34.86
CA GLY A 319 2.56 1.38 -36.28
C GLY A 319 2.86 -0.03 -36.77
N ALA A 320 2.35 -0.41 -37.95
CA ALA A 320 2.63 -1.69 -38.57
C ALA A 320 2.87 -1.55 -40.07
N MET A 321 3.76 -2.39 -40.59
CA MET A 321 4.01 -2.53 -42.02
C MET A 321 4.04 -4.02 -42.39
N GLU A 322 3.39 -4.37 -43.52
CA GLU A 322 3.30 -5.75 -43.98
C GLU A 322 3.58 -5.81 -45.49
N TYR A 323 4.31 -6.85 -45.91
CA TYR A 323 4.67 -7.12 -47.30
C TYR A 323 4.07 -8.43 -47.79
N GLY A 324 3.43 -8.43 -48.92
CA GLY A 324 2.89 -9.60 -49.57
C GLY A 324 3.98 -10.42 -50.28
N LEU A 325 4.29 -11.59 -49.71
CA LEU A 325 5.24 -12.54 -50.33
C LEU A 325 4.60 -13.27 -51.50
N THR A 326 3.33 -13.64 -51.35
CA THR A 326 2.48 -14.24 -52.35
C THR A 326 1.06 -13.68 -52.17
N ASP A 327 0.12 -14.05 -53.05
CA ASP A 327 -1.29 -13.69 -52.86
C ASP A 327 -1.96 -14.29 -51.62
N THR A 328 -1.28 -15.25 -50.97
CA THR A 328 -1.79 -15.96 -49.78
C THR A 328 -0.85 -15.90 -48.58
N SER A 329 0.29 -15.25 -48.71
CA SER A 329 1.30 -15.19 -47.63
C SER A 329 1.89 -13.78 -47.52
N SER A 330 2.01 -13.28 -46.33
CA SER A 330 2.60 -11.98 -46.02
C SER A 330 3.45 -12.03 -44.74
N VAL A 331 4.37 -11.10 -44.61
CA VAL A 331 5.22 -10.92 -43.44
C VAL A 331 5.20 -9.44 -43.04
N GLY A 332 5.12 -9.19 -41.75
CA GLY A 332 5.08 -7.84 -41.25
C GLY A 332 5.81 -7.64 -39.93
N PHE A 333 5.98 -6.38 -39.61
CA PHE A 333 6.44 -5.96 -38.27
C PHE A 333 5.52 -4.87 -37.73
N ALA A 334 5.49 -4.78 -36.42
CA ALA A 334 4.77 -3.75 -35.71
C ALA A 334 5.65 -3.18 -34.59
N PHE A 335 5.41 -1.93 -34.25
CA PHE A 335 6.01 -1.27 -33.11
C PHE A 335 4.98 -0.39 -32.43
N SER A 336 5.05 -0.27 -31.09
CA SER A 336 4.17 0.64 -30.35
C SER A 336 4.88 1.32 -29.20
N GLY A 337 4.34 2.49 -28.83
CA GLY A 337 4.59 3.15 -27.56
C GLY A 337 3.28 3.27 -26.79
N THR A 338 3.28 2.85 -25.54
CA THR A 338 2.11 2.84 -24.67
C THR A 338 2.43 3.52 -23.35
N LYS A 339 1.60 4.48 -22.94
CA LYS A 339 1.56 5.01 -21.59
C LYS A 339 0.61 4.18 -20.73
N GLN A 340 1.04 3.95 -19.50
CA GLN A 340 0.30 3.17 -18.52
C GLN A 340 0.13 4.00 -17.26
N ASP A 341 -1.07 3.99 -16.69
CA ASP A 341 -1.38 4.59 -15.39
C ASP A 341 -2.06 3.52 -14.54
N LEU A 342 -1.54 3.26 -13.33
CA LEU A 342 -2.10 2.34 -12.37
C LEU A 342 -2.33 3.06 -11.05
N ASP A 343 -3.58 3.09 -10.60
CA ASP A 343 -4.00 3.70 -9.34
C ASP A 343 -4.64 2.68 -8.42
N MET A 344 -4.24 2.70 -7.15
CA MET A 344 -4.84 1.89 -6.08
C MET A 344 -5.50 2.79 -5.04
N LYS A 345 -6.65 2.37 -4.51
CA LYS A 345 -7.38 3.15 -3.49
C LYS A 345 -6.62 3.32 -2.16
N ASN A 346 -5.56 2.57 -1.91
CA ASN A 346 -4.67 2.74 -0.76
C ASN A 346 -3.66 3.89 -0.93
N GLY A 347 -3.70 4.60 -2.07
CA GLY A 347 -2.81 5.71 -2.41
C GLY A 347 -1.48 5.31 -3.05
N ALA A 348 -1.26 4.01 -3.30
CA ALA A 348 -0.16 3.56 -4.13
C ALA A 348 -0.50 3.76 -5.61
N SER A 349 0.51 4.08 -6.43
CA SER A 349 0.33 4.26 -7.87
C SER A 349 1.60 3.93 -8.63
N ALA A 350 1.42 3.63 -9.93
CA ALA A 350 2.54 3.45 -10.86
C ALA A 350 2.23 4.07 -12.21
N ASP A 351 3.26 4.67 -12.81
CA ASP A 351 3.26 5.16 -14.17
C ASP A 351 4.23 4.32 -15.00
N GLY A 352 3.88 3.95 -16.23
CA GLY A 352 4.72 3.16 -17.12
C GLY A 352 4.81 3.74 -18.54
N ASP A 353 5.96 3.52 -19.18
CA ASP A 353 6.19 3.77 -20.59
C ASP A 353 6.66 2.47 -21.25
N ALA A 354 5.75 1.77 -21.95
CA ALA A 354 6.04 0.52 -22.61
C ALA A 354 6.33 0.69 -24.09
N PHE A 355 7.35 0.00 -24.58
CA PHE A 355 7.72 -0.07 -25.99
C PHE A 355 7.65 -1.51 -26.47
N TYR A 356 6.84 -1.76 -27.49
CA TYR A 356 6.62 -3.07 -28.07
C TYR A 356 7.18 -3.14 -29.49
N PHE A 357 7.76 -4.28 -29.83
CA PHE A 357 8.17 -4.65 -31.17
C PHE A 357 7.66 -6.06 -31.47
N GLY A 358 6.95 -6.21 -32.59
CA GLY A 358 6.39 -7.48 -33.06
C GLY A 358 6.82 -7.85 -34.47
N LEU A 359 7.09 -9.12 -34.72
CA LEU A 359 7.25 -9.72 -36.04
C LEU A 359 6.13 -10.72 -36.24
N TYR A 360 5.49 -10.70 -37.39
CA TYR A 360 4.40 -11.63 -37.67
C TYR A 360 4.38 -12.09 -39.13
N ARG A 361 3.80 -13.25 -39.34
CA ARG A 361 3.53 -13.84 -40.64
C ARG A 361 2.10 -14.31 -40.71
N ASN A 362 1.46 -14.06 -41.86
CA ASN A 362 0.12 -14.49 -42.17
C ASN A 362 0.16 -15.42 -43.39
N ASP A 363 -0.46 -16.57 -43.28
CA ASP A 363 -0.62 -17.54 -44.39
C ASP A 363 -2.09 -17.90 -44.52
N LYS A 364 -2.54 -18.06 -45.74
CA LYS A 364 -3.92 -18.50 -46.07
C LYS A 364 -3.86 -19.81 -46.83
N PHE A 365 -4.47 -20.83 -46.26
CA PHE A 365 -4.58 -22.19 -46.85
C PHE A 365 -6.08 -22.49 -47.07
N ASN A 366 -6.57 -22.25 -48.28
CA ASN A 366 -8.01 -22.35 -48.60
C ASN A 366 -8.87 -21.51 -47.63
N ASN A 367 -9.56 -22.16 -46.70
CA ASN A 367 -10.45 -21.54 -45.72
C ASN A 367 -9.74 -21.31 -44.35
N ILE A 368 -8.46 -21.64 -44.20
CA ILE A 368 -7.73 -21.47 -42.97
C ILE A 368 -6.81 -20.26 -43.10
N ASP A 369 -6.95 -19.31 -42.21
CA ASP A 369 -5.99 -18.23 -42.00
C ASP A 369 -5.10 -18.60 -40.79
N LEU A 370 -3.81 -18.64 -40.99
CA LEU A 370 -2.80 -18.93 -39.96
C LEU A 370 -1.97 -17.67 -39.73
N THR A 371 -1.89 -17.22 -38.48
CA THR A 371 -0.99 -16.14 -38.08
C THR A 371 0.00 -16.66 -37.06
N THR A 372 1.30 -16.44 -37.29
CA THR A 372 2.35 -16.70 -36.34
C THR A 372 3.11 -15.42 -36.02
N GLY A 373 3.54 -15.24 -34.78
CA GLY A 373 4.25 -14.02 -34.41
C GLY A 373 5.13 -14.16 -33.19
N LEU A 374 6.01 -13.19 -33.06
CA LEU A 374 6.89 -12.97 -31.91
C LEU A 374 6.71 -11.54 -31.46
N GLY A 375 6.64 -11.33 -30.14
CA GLY A 375 6.55 -10.03 -29.50
C GLY A 375 7.69 -9.82 -28.50
N TYR A 376 8.21 -8.62 -28.44
CA TYR A 376 9.14 -8.19 -27.42
C TYR A 376 8.72 -6.84 -26.88
N MET A 377 8.66 -6.71 -25.55
CA MET A 377 8.28 -5.48 -24.88
C MET A 377 9.30 -5.12 -23.80
N ILE A 378 9.62 -3.83 -23.71
CA ILE A 378 10.31 -3.22 -22.58
C ILE A 378 9.36 -2.23 -21.97
N ASP A 379 9.19 -2.30 -20.66
CA ASP A 379 8.33 -1.42 -19.89
C ASP A 379 9.14 -0.75 -18.78
N ARG A 380 9.14 0.58 -18.74
CA ARG A 380 9.82 1.41 -17.74
C ARG A 380 8.80 1.93 -16.76
N VAL A 381 8.87 1.46 -15.54
CA VAL A 381 7.87 1.71 -14.50
C VAL A 381 8.43 2.61 -13.41
N ASP A 382 7.66 3.60 -12.99
CA ASP A 382 7.88 4.46 -11.83
C ASP A 382 6.74 4.20 -10.84
N ALA A 383 7.00 3.46 -9.75
CA ALA A 383 5.99 3.05 -8.80
C ALA A 383 6.28 3.58 -7.40
N LYS A 384 5.22 3.90 -6.65
CA LYS A 384 5.32 4.41 -5.28
C LYS A 384 4.25 3.80 -4.37
N ASN A 385 4.62 3.60 -3.12
CA ASN A 385 3.72 3.30 -2.01
C ASN A 385 4.17 4.09 -0.76
N PHE A 386 3.58 3.83 0.40
CA PHE A 386 3.95 4.54 1.63
C PHE A 386 5.39 4.25 2.13
N THR A 387 6.05 3.18 1.66
CA THR A 387 7.44 2.88 2.01
C THR A 387 8.45 3.64 1.17
N GLY A 388 8.07 4.05 -0.03
CA GLY A 388 8.95 4.81 -0.93
C GLY A 388 8.56 4.70 -2.39
N LYS A 389 9.48 5.10 -3.25
CA LYS A 389 9.35 5.16 -4.70
C LYS A 389 10.56 4.53 -5.36
N ASP A 390 10.35 3.76 -6.43
CA ASP A 390 11.42 3.22 -7.25
C ASP A 390 11.09 3.25 -8.75
N LYS A 391 12.13 3.18 -9.57
CA LYS A 391 12.07 3.05 -11.01
C LYS A 391 12.78 1.77 -11.42
N PHE A 392 12.11 0.96 -12.20
CA PHE A 392 12.61 -0.33 -12.65
C PHE A 392 12.11 -0.65 -14.05
N ASP A 393 12.77 -1.59 -14.70
CA ASP A 393 12.39 -2.07 -16.01
C ASP A 393 11.73 -3.46 -15.89
N SER A 394 10.74 -3.70 -16.76
CA SER A 394 10.18 -5.03 -17.02
C SER A 394 10.37 -5.39 -18.49
N THR A 395 10.56 -6.65 -18.78
CA THR A 395 10.68 -7.16 -20.15
C THR A 395 9.77 -8.34 -20.36
N ALA A 396 9.18 -8.43 -21.54
CA ALA A 396 8.38 -9.58 -21.93
C ALA A 396 8.77 -10.03 -23.35
N PHE A 397 8.92 -11.33 -23.52
CA PHE A 397 9.09 -11.96 -24.81
C PHE A 397 7.97 -12.98 -25.00
N SER A 398 7.25 -12.89 -26.12
CA SER A 398 6.16 -13.79 -26.43
C SER A 398 6.28 -14.40 -27.82
N GLY A 399 5.71 -15.58 -27.96
CA GLY A 399 5.48 -16.23 -29.24
C GLY A 399 4.07 -16.76 -29.32
N TYR A 400 3.41 -16.56 -30.45
CA TYR A 400 2.04 -17.01 -30.62
C TYR A 400 1.78 -17.64 -31.99
N VAL A 401 0.79 -18.52 -32.03
CA VAL A 401 0.21 -19.07 -33.24
C VAL A 401 -1.32 -19.04 -33.13
N GLN A 402 -1.98 -18.47 -34.14
CA GLN A 402 -3.44 -18.41 -34.24
C GLN A 402 -3.91 -18.99 -35.56
N GLY A 403 -4.86 -19.91 -35.50
CA GLY A 403 -5.59 -20.43 -36.65
C GLY A 403 -7.05 -19.98 -36.64
N LYS A 404 -7.57 -19.54 -37.78
CA LYS A 404 -9.01 -19.26 -38.03
C LYS A 404 -9.50 -20.10 -39.19
N TYR A 405 -10.63 -20.78 -39.04
CA TYR A 405 -11.26 -21.49 -40.13
C TYR A 405 -12.48 -20.69 -40.62
N ASN A 406 -12.48 -20.23 -41.88
CA ASN A 406 -13.53 -19.37 -42.43
C ASN A 406 -14.62 -20.20 -43.08
N TYR A 407 -15.79 -20.25 -42.47
CA TYR A 407 -16.94 -20.98 -42.93
C TYR A 407 -18.02 -20.02 -43.45
N ALA A 408 -18.29 -20.03 -44.77
CA ALA A 408 -19.33 -19.19 -45.35
C ALA A 408 -20.72 -19.77 -44.99
N ILE A 409 -21.50 -19.01 -44.22
CA ILE A 409 -22.83 -19.39 -43.73
C ILE A 409 -23.97 -18.65 -44.44
N GLY A 410 -23.62 -17.71 -45.33
CA GLY A 410 -24.57 -16.92 -46.11
C GLY A 410 -23.87 -15.99 -47.08
N GLU A 411 -24.67 -15.20 -47.81
CA GLU A 411 -24.13 -14.21 -48.72
C GLU A 411 -23.37 -13.13 -47.97
N ASN A 412 -22.07 -13.04 -48.23
CA ASN A 412 -21.14 -12.13 -47.54
C ASN A 412 -21.10 -12.30 -45.99
N LEU A 413 -21.51 -13.45 -45.49
CA LEU A 413 -21.52 -13.77 -44.06
C LEU A 413 -20.62 -14.98 -43.81
N THR A 414 -19.59 -14.77 -42.95
CA THR A 414 -18.61 -15.77 -42.61
C THR A 414 -18.60 -15.99 -41.09
N LEU A 415 -18.59 -17.25 -40.67
CA LEU A 415 -18.36 -17.69 -39.30
C LEU A 415 -16.94 -18.24 -39.23
N SER A 416 -16.15 -17.77 -38.29
CA SER A 416 -14.73 -18.14 -38.16
C SER A 416 -14.41 -18.59 -36.73
N PRO A 417 -14.53 -19.91 -36.43
CA PRO A 417 -13.92 -20.43 -35.23
C PRO A 417 -12.40 -20.20 -35.27
N LYS A 418 -11.83 -19.85 -34.11
CA LYS A 418 -10.41 -19.57 -33.95
C LYS A 418 -9.84 -20.27 -32.74
N ALA A 419 -8.55 -20.60 -32.82
CA ALA A 419 -7.76 -21.06 -31.70
C ALA A 419 -6.40 -20.36 -31.72
N ARG A 420 -5.89 -19.95 -30.54
CA ARG A 420 -4.58 -19.33 -30.37
C ARG A 420 -3.86 -20.00 -29.21
N LEU A 421 -2.57 -20.23 -29.38
CA LEU A 421 -1.61 -20.56 -28.31
C LEU A 421 -0.62 -19.42 -28.21
N THR A 422 -0.42 -18.90 -27.01
CA THR A 422 0.60 -17.89 -26.69
C THR A 422 1.49 -18.41 -25.59
N VAL A 423 2.80 -18.25 -25.73
CA VAL A 423 3.80 -18.51 -24.68
C VAL A 423 4.53 -17.21 -24.42
N THR A 424 4.55 -16.79 -23.15
CA THR A 424 5.16 -15.54 -22.72
C THR A 424 6.21 -15.81 -21.64
N ARG A 425 7.40 -15.24 -21.80
CA ARG A 425 8.40 -15.14 -20.75
C ARG A 425 8.47 -13.70 -20.30
N PHE A 426 8.19 -13.49 -19.02
CA PHE A 426 8.18 -12.19 -18.35
C PHE A 426 9.34 -12.10 -17.36
N GLN A 427 9.91 -10.90 -17.21
CA GLN A 427 10.90 -10.58 -16.20
C GLN A 427 10.70 -9.14 -15.74
N GLN A 428 10.67 -8.93 -14.43
CA GLN A 428 10.68 -7.61 -13.79
C GLN A 428 11.95 -7.52 -12.94
N ASP A 429 12.71 -6.44 -13.11
CA ASP A 429 13.92 -6.21 -12.34
C ASP A 429 13.65 -6.12 -10.84
N SER A 430 14.67 -6.35 -10.03
CA SER A 430 14.59 -6.16 -8.59
C SER A 430 14.30 -4.70 -8.25
N ILE A 431 13.48 -4.48 -7.22
CA ILE A 431 13.01 -3.17 -6.79
C ILE A 431 13.70 -2.82 -5.48
N ASN A 432 14.10 -1.55 -5.34
CA ASN A 432 14.67 -1.03 -4.10
C ASN A 432 14.29 0.45 -3.91
N ASN A 433 13.24 0.71 -3.16
CA ASN A 433 12.78 2.07 -2.87
C ASN A 433 13.45 2.72 -1.65
N GLY A 434 14.53 2.12 -1.15
CA GLY A 434 15.28 2.58 0.02
C GLY A 434 14.72 2.10 1.37
N ARG A 435 13.50 1.59 1.43
CA ARG A 435 12.87 1.07 2.64
C ARG A 435 12.29 -0.34 2.44
N MET A 436 12.03 -0.72 1.21
CA MET A 436 11.60 -2.05 0.80
C MET A 436 12.39 -2.49 -0.43
N LYS A 437 12.77 -3.75 -0.47
CA LYS A 437 13.42 -4.39 -1.60
C LYS A 437 12.62 -5.62 -1.99
N GLN A 438 12.34 -5.79 -3.27
CA GLN A 438 11.73 -6.98 -3.85
C GLN A 438 12.73 -7.65 -4.78
N GLU A 439 12.85 -8.96 -4.70
CA GLU A 439 13.69 -9.72 -5.63
C GLU A 439 13.11 -9.66 -7.05
N GLU A 440 13.94 -9.94 -8.03
CA GLU A 440 13.55 -10.06 -9.43
C GLU A 440 12.44 -11.09 -9.61
N VAL A 441 11.42 -10.75 -10.43
CA VAL A 441 10.33 -11.66 -10.80
C VAL A 441 10.59 -12.22 -12.19
N LYS A 442 10.50 -13.55 -12.33
CA LYS A 442 10.66 -14.25 -13.61
C LYS A 442 9.60 -15.33 -13.76
N ASP A 443 8.74 -15.17 -14.76
CA ASP A 443 7.69 -16.13 -15.05
C ASP A 443 7.69 -16.55 -16.51
N THR A 444 7.25 -17.78 -16.74
CA THR A 444 6.97 -18.29 -18.10
C THR A 444 5.59 -18.89 -18.09
N MET A 445 4.69 -18.33 -18.88
CA MET A 445 3.29 -18.73 -18.92
C MET A 445 2.85 -19.13 -20.32
N ALA A 446 1.83 -19.96 -20.38
CA ALA A 446 1.22 -20.38 -21.62
C ALA A 446 -0.30 -20.28 -21.54
N ASP A 447 -0.89 -19.61 -22.53
CA ASP A 447 -2.33 -19.37 -22.63
C ASP A 447 -2.90 -19.97 -23.90
N VAL A 448 -4.08 -20.60 -23.81
CA VAL A 448 -4.87 -21.09 -24.94
C VAL A 448 -6.14 -20.28 -25.03
N GLU A 449 -6.38 -19.69 -26.20
CA GLU A 449 -7.63 -18.98 -26.51
C GLU A 449 -8.43 -19.77 -27.55
N LEU A 450 -9.70 -19.98 -27.26
CA LEU A 450 -10.70 -20.53 -28.20
C LEU A 450 -11.78 -19.48 -28.42
N GLY A 451 -12.17 -19.25 -29.68
CA GLY A 451 -13.15 -18.22 -29.99
C GLY A 451 -13.89 -18.45 -31.28
N VAL A 452 -14.82 -17.56 -31.51
CA VAL A 452 -15.60 -17.50 -32.74
C VAL A 452 -15.77 -16.04 -33.16
N GLU A 453 -15.67 -15.78 -34.47
CA GLU A 453 -15.86 -14.48 -35.08
C GLU A 453 -16.90 -14.59 -36.19
N ILE A 454 -17.83 -13.66 -36.27
CA ILE A 454 -18.77 -13.48 -37.34
C ILE A 454 -18.37 -12.23 -38.11
N LYS A 455 -18.25 -12.34 -39.45
CA LYS A 455 -17.91 -11.23 -40.32
C LYS A 455 -18.98 -11.07 -41.40
N LYS A 456 -19.57 -9.87 -41.52
CA LYS A 456 -20.51 -9.47 -42.56
C LYS A 456 -19.85 -8.46 -43.50
N GLY A 457 -19.66 -8.86 -44.77
CA GLY A 457 -19.18 -7.97 -45.83
C GLY A 457 -20.33 -7.15 -46.44
N ILE A 458 -20.10 -5.86 -46.65
CA ILE A 458 -21.02 -4.90 -47.26
C ILE A 458 -20.25 -4.20 -48.38
N ALA A 459 -20.79 -4.28 -49.61
CA ALA A 459 -20.25 -3.54 -50.75
C ALA A 459 -20.61 -2.05 -50.61
N LEU A 460 -19.63 -1.17 -50.82
CA LEU A 460 -19.81 0.28 -50.91
C LEU A 460 -19.53 0.73 -52.35
N GLU A 461 -20.04 1.88 -52.76
CA GLU A 461 -19.72 2.46 -54.08
C GLU A 461 -18.20 2.70 -54.25
N THR A 462 -17.50 3.05 -53.17
CA THR A 462 -16.08 3.40 -53.18
C THR A 462 -15.19 2.35 -52.50
N GLY A 463 -15.70 1.14 -52.23
CA GLY A 463 -14.92 0.11 -51.56
C GLY A 463 -15.73 -1.00 -50.93
N ARG A 464 -15.26 -1.49 -49.80
CA ARG A 464 -15.87 -2.57 -49.01
C ARG A 464 -15.81 -2.26 -47.53
N MET A 465 -16.89 -2.59 -46.83
CA MET A 465 -16.90 -2.57 -45.36
C MET A 465 -17.14 -4.00 -44.83
N ASN A 466 -16.43 -4.37 -43.76
CA ASN A 466 -16.70 -5.58 -43.01
C ASN A 466 -17.11 -5.18 -41.58
N LEU A 467 -18.24 -5.72 -41.13
CA LEU A 467 -18.64 -5.67 -39.73
C LEU A 467 -18.23 -6.98 -39.06
N LEU A 468 -17.67 -6.87 -37.86
CA LEU A 468 -17.09 -7.96 -37.10
C LEU A 468 -17.75 -8.03 -35.71
N ALA A 469 -18.07 -9.24 -35.27
CA ALA A 469 -18.43 -9.50 -33.87
C ALA A 469 -17.81 -10.83 -33.45
N GLY A 470 -17.30 -10.91 -32.24
CA GLY A 470 -16.63 -12.11 -31.77
C GLY A 470 -16.76 -12.32 -30.28
N ALA A 471 -16.53 -13.56 -29.88
CA ALA A 471 -16.37 -13.97 -28.50
C ALA A 471 -15.19 -14.94 -28.41
N SER A 472 -14.39 -14.83 -27.35
CA SER A 472 -13.29 -15.74 -27.11
C SER A 472 -13.09 -16.00 -25.62
N PHE A 473 -12.78 -17.24 -25.31
CA PHE A 473 -12.42 -17.70 -23.97
C PHE A 473 -10.93 -18.03 -23.95
N THR A 474 -10.21 -17.45 -23.01
CA THR A 474 -8.78 -17.71 -22.77
C THR A 474 -8.64 -18.47 -21.47
N THR A 475 -7.81 -19.52 -21.48
CA THR A 475 -7.42 -20.24 -20.27
C THR A 475 -5.91 -20.37 -20.19
N ASN A 476 -5.38 -20.16 -19.00
CA ASN A 476 -3.96 -20.42 -18.71
C ASN A 476 -3.75 -21.93 -18.53
N VAL A 477 -2.77 -22.48 -19.23
CA VAL A 477 -2.42 -23.90 -19.16
C VAL A 477 -1.09 -24.14 -18.42
N ALA A 478 -0.31 -23.10 -18.15
CA ALA A 478 0.91 -23.16 -17.37
C ALA A 478 1.39 -21.77 -16.92
N GLY A 479 1.97 -21.68 -15.72
CA GLY A 479 2.78 -20.55 -15.26
C GLY A 479 2.03 -19.38 -14.59
N LYS A 480 0.73 -19.50 -14.33
CA LYS A 480 -0.04 -18.53 -13.52
C LYS A 480 -0.49 -19.20 -12.23
N ASP A 481 0.44 -19.51 -11.36
CA ASP A 481 0.15 -20.03 -10.02
C ASP A 481 0.09 -18.88 -9.00
N ASP A 482 -0.49 -19.14 -7.83
CA ASP A 482 -0.55 -18.18 -6.71
C ASP A 482 0.85 -17.91 -6.20
N ASP A 483 1.52 -16.95 -6.80
CA ASP A 483 2.90 -16.67 -6.51
C ASP A 483 3.03 -15.68 -5.36
N TYR A 484 4.01 -15.98 -4.53
CA TYR A 484 4.49 -15.05 -3.53
C TYR A 484 5.82 -14.46 -4.02
N TYR A 485 5.93 -13.13 -3.92
CA TYR A 485 7.19 -12.47 -4.17
C TYR A 485 7.97 -12.29 -2.87
N LYS A 486 9.27 -12.41 -2.97
CA LYS A 486 10.15 -12.28 -1.82
C LYS A 486 10.58 -10.84 -1.66
N VAL A 487 10.35 -10.30 -0.45
CA VAL A 487 10.69 -8.94 -0.08
C VAL A 487 11.51 -8.91 1.19
N SER A 488 12.33 -7.86 1.35
CA SER A 488 12.98 -7.49 2.59
C SER A 488 12.76 -6.01 2.88
N PHE A 489 12.92 -5.61 4.13
CA PHE A 489 12.71 -4.22 4.55
C PHE A 489 14.01 -3.63 5.07
N ILE A 490 14.23 -2.35 4.73
CA ILE A 490 15.47 -1.63 5.04
C ILE A 490 15.18 -0.65 6.16
N SER A 491 15.95 -0.72 7.24
CA SER A 491 15.84 0.19 8.36
C SER A 491 16.26 1.62 7.98
N ARG A 492 15.87 2.60 8.79
CA ARG A 492 16.31 3.99 8.61
C ARG A 492 17.83 4.14 8.62
N ALA A 493 18.55 3.23 9.28
CA ALA A 493 20.01 3.18 9.29
C ALA A 493 20.62 2.50 8.05
N GLY A 494 19.81 1.99 7.13
CA GLY A 494 20.25 1.31 5.91
C GLY A 494 20.51 -0.19 6.08
N ASN A 495 20.18 -0.77 7.23
CA ASN A 495 20.34 -2.22 7.45
C ASN A 495 19.14 -2.97 6.86
N GLU A 496 19.40 -3.95 6.01
CA GLU A 496 18.40 -4.86 5.48
C GLU A 496 18.04 -5.92 6.53
N GLY A 497 16.75 -6.10 6.79
CA GLY A 497 16.22 -7.11 7.69
C GLY A 497 15.99 -8.45 6.98
N ASP A 498 15.43 -9.42 7.71
CA ASP A 498 15.06 -10.72 7.17
C ASP A 498 14.03 -10.60 6.06
N SER A 499 14.07 -11.52 5.10
CA SER A 499 13.13 -11.57 4.00
C SER A 499 11.82 -12.23 4.40
N THR A 500 10.72 -11.74 3.84
CA THR A 500 9.38 -12.32 3.95
C THR A 500 8.76 -12.46 2.57
N LYS A 501 7.53 -12.96 2.51
CA LYS A 501 6.75 -13.12 1.28
C LYS A 501 5.58 -12.17 1.27
N VAL A 502 5.29 -11.60 0.11
CA VAL A 502 4.06 -10.85 -0.18
C VAL A 502 3.30 -11.56 -1.29
N LYS A 503 1.99 -11.39 -1.37
CA LYS A 503 1.21 -11.96 -2.48
C LYS A 503 1.71 -11.40 -3.80
N GLY A 504 1.90 -12.28 -4.78
CA GLY A 504 2.28 -11.93 -6.15
C GLY A 504 1.16 -11.24 -6.92
N ALA A 505 1.38 -10.98 -8.19
CA ALA A 505 0.33 -10.53 -9.08
C ALA A 505 -0.73 -11.64 -9.19
N ASN A 506 -1.98 -11.30 -8.86
CA ASN A 506 -3.09 -12.24 -9.01
C ASN A 506 -3.46 -12.30 -10.50
N LEU A 507 -2.79 -13.17 -11.26
CA LEU A 507 -2.98 -13.29 -12.70
C LEU A 507 -4.20 -14.18 -12.98
N GLU A 508 -5.12 -13.67 -13.80
CA GLU A 508 -6.30 -14.40 -14.22
C GLU A 508 -5.93 -15.73 -14.90
N LYS A 509 -6.63 -16.81 -14.53
CA LYS A 509 -6.49 -18.12 -15.17
C LYS A 509 -7.47 -18.29 -16.33
N ASN A 510 -8.64 -17.68 -16.24
CA ASN A 510 -9.67 -17.76 -17.25
C ASN A 510 -10.26 -16.39 -17.54
N SER A 511 -10.44 -16.05 -18.81
CA SER A 511 -11.13 -14.82 -19.22
C SER A 511 -12.07 -15.03 -20.38
N LEU A 512 -13.12 -14.22 -20.45
CA LEU A 512 -14.05 -14.17 -21.59
C LEU A 512 -14.02 -12.76 -22.19
N LYS A 513 -13.73 -12.69 -23.49
CA LYS A 513 -13.66 -11.45 -24.26
C LYS A 513 -14.75 -11.40 -25.30
N LEU A 514 -15.49 -10.31 -25.33
CA LEU A 514 -16.44 -9.95 -26.37
C LEU A 514 -15.87 -8.81 -27.21
N ASN A 515 -16.02 -8.85 -28.51
CA ASN A 515 -15.52 -7.76 -29.36
C ASN A 515 -16.47 -7.49 -30.52
N ILE A 516 -16.58 -6.22 -30.91
CA ILE A 516 -17.22 -5.75 -32.12
C ILE A 516 -16.29 -4.81 -32.88
N GLY A 517 -16.37 -4.78 -34.18
CA GLY A 517 -15.50 -3.91 -34.97
C GLY A 517 -16.00 -3.69 -36.39
N ALA A 518 -15.32 -2.83 -37.10
CA ALA A 518 -15.51 -2.57 -38.50
C ALA A 518 -14.19 -2.28 -39.20
N ASP A 519 -14.03 -2.82 -40.41
CA ASP A 519 -12.97 -2.50 -41.34
C ASP A 519 -13.58 -1.90 -42.61
N VAL A 520 -13.03 -0.80 -43.12
CA VAL A 520 -13.44 -0.17 -44.38
C VAL A 520 -12.22 -0.09 -45.29
N GLU A 521 -12.26 -0.72 -46.44
CA GLU A 521 -11.21 -0.65 -47.46
C GLU A 521 -11.75 0.09 -48.69
N LEU A 522 -11.13 1.20 -49.05
CA LEU A 522 -11.50 2.02 -50.20
C LEU A 522 -10.74 1.58 -51.47
N THR A 523 -11.33 1.83 -52.63
CA THR A 523 -10.75 1.48 -53.93
C THR A 523 -9.43 2.23 -54.25
N ASN A 524 -9.15 3.34 -53.56
CA ASN A 524 -7.91 4.11 -53.69
C ASN A 524 -6.78 3.57 -52.81
N GLY A 525 -6.96 2.46 -52.13
CA GLY A 525 -5.96 1.85 -51.21
C GLY A 525 -5.99 2.34 -49.79
N VAL A 526 -6.74 3.38 -49.46
CA VAL A 526 -6.92 3.85 -48.05
C VAL A 526 -7.86 2.86 -47.33
N PHE A 527 -7.52 2.57 -46.08
CA PHE A 527 -8.41 1.79 -45.23
C PHE A 527 -8.46 2.32 -43.81
N TYR A 528 -9.58 2.03 -43.15
CA TYR A 528 -9.85 2.38 -41.76
C TYR A 528 -10.31 1.15 -41.00
N ASN A 529 -10.00 1.06 -39.73
CA ASN A 529 -10.50 0.03 -38.85
C ASN A 529 -10.81 0.58 -37.46
N GLY A 530 -11.71 -0.05 -36.75
CA GLY A 530 -12.04 0.31 -35.40
C GLY A 530 -12.73 -0.83 -34.68
N GLY A 531 -12.57 -0.89 -33.37
CA GLY A 531 -13.18 -1.93 -32.55
C GLY A 531 -13.35 -1.52 -31.11
N LEU A 532 -14.32 -2.17 -30.49
CA LEU A 532 -14.57 -2.14 -29.06
C LEU A 532 -14.47 -3.56 -28.53
N SER A 533 -13.89 -3.72 -27.35
CA SER A 533 -13.84 -4.99 -26.64
C SER A 533 -14.24 -4.81 -25.18
N TYR A 534 -14.84 -5.86 -24.65
CA TYR A 534 -15.11 -6.01 -23.23
C TYR A 534 -14.61 -7.38 -22.79
N GLU A 535 -13.80 -7.43 -21.75
CA GLU A 535 -13.22 -8.64 -21.20
C GLU A 535 -13.49 -8.70 -19.71
N PHE A 536 -13.90 -9.85 -19.21
CA PHE A 536 -14.03 -10.14 -17.79
C PHE A 536 -13.40 -11.50 -17.47
N ASP A 537 -12.96 -11.68 -16.26
CA ASP A 537 -12.20 -12.86 -15.86
C ASP A 537 -12.66 -13.47 -14.52
N ASP A 538 -11.96 -14.49 -14.05
CA ASP A 538 -12.23 -15.20 -12.81
C ASP A 538 -11.66 -14.52 -11.54
N GLU A 539 -11.05 -13.33 -11.69
CA GLU A 539 -10.50 -12.51 -10.62
C GLU A 539 -11.23 -11.17 -10.48
N ASP A 540 -12.54 -11.16 -10.78
CA ASP A 540 -13.43 -9.98 -10.70
C ASP A 540 -12.89 -8.74 -11.45
N ARG A 541 -12.26 -8.99 -12.61
CA ARG A 541 -11.65 -7.97 -13.45
C ARG A 541 -12.54 -7.66 -14.66
N ASP A 542 -12.82 -6.40 -14.87
CA ASP A 542 -13.49 -5.85 -16.03
C ASP A 542 -12.55 -4.97 -16.85
N SER A 543 -12.48 -5.21 -18.17
CA SER A 543 -11.65 -4.41 -19.07
C SER A 543 -12.41 -3.96 -20.30
N ILE A 544 -12.38 -2.68 -20.59
CA ILE A 544 -12.91 -2.08 -21.81
C ILE A 544 -11.75 -1.67 -22.71
N GLY A 545 -11.79 -2.11 -23.98
CA GLY A 545 -10.79 -1.74 -24.98
C GLY A 545 -11.39 -0.98 -26.15
N VAL A 546 -10.63 -0.01 -26.67
CA VAL A 546 -10.98 0.77 -27.87
C VAL A 546 -9.78 0.78 -28.81
N THR A 547 -10.02 0.49 -30.09
CA THR A 547 -9.02 0.61 -31.14
C THR A 547 -9.54 1.43 -32.31
N LEU A 548 -8.73 2.33 -32.85
CA LEU A 548 -9.02 3.10 -34.07
C LEU A 548 -7.78 3.15 -34.93
N GLY A 549 -7.90 2.83 -36.21
CA GLY A 549 -6.76 2.78 -37.11
C GLY A 549 -7.06 3.26 -38.50
N ALA A 550 -6.02 3.67 -39.19
CA ALA A 550 -6.03 4.03 -40.58
C ALA A 550 -4.75 3.56 -41.26
N GLY A 551 -4.82 3.24 -42.54
CA GLY A 551 -3.67 2.79 -43.29
C GLY A 551 -3.83 2.96 -44.79
N TYR A 552 -2.80 2.55 -45.51
CA TYR A 552 -2.70 2.63 -46.96
C TYR A 552 -2.04 1.38 -47.52
N LYS A 553 -2.62 0.88 -48.64
CA LYS A 553 -2.09 -0.25 -49.39
C LYS A 553 -1.51 0.27 -50.71
N PHE A 554 -0.27 -0.02 -51.05
CA PHE A 554 0.49 0.48 -52.19
C PHE A 554 1.40 -0.57 -52.80
#